data_4f379738632244a21381b68ea7e142a0
#
_entry.id   4f379738632244a21381b68ea7e142a0
#
_cell.length_a   1.000
_cell.length_b   1.000
_cell.length_c   1.000
_cell.angle_alpha   90.00
_cell.angle_beta   90.00
_cell.angle_gamma   90.00
#
_symmetry.space_group_name_H-M   'P 1'
#
loop_
_entity.id
_entity.type
_entity.pdbx_description
1 polymer ?
#
loop_
_entity_poly.entity_id
_entity_poly.type
_entity_poly.pdbx_seq_one_letter_code
_entity_poly.pdbx_strand_id
1 'polypeptide(L)'
;MKTFLQSIIITTLILTTSFAQPSASFNFTTAIPMGDFKNHANNVGFGGNMEFFFFSPSERTPYGLGINLSYISYGVHLFAGPESDELSLSFNKANNFASVHMLFQIAPHTGTVRPYIETLFGGSYIFSLTEVGYDYYSPALLWIDDWAWSYGGGVGLKLFATGNPLFDSGSTYIDFKVRYLLSTEVTYLDRNSVEYYGDEVYYSLSKSKTDMITVSIGFFFFF
;
A
#
# COMPACT_ATOMS: atom_id res chain seq x y z
N MET A 1 -8.37 28.82 -26.36
CA MET A 1 -7.13 28.01 -26.36
C MET A 1 -7.08 26.97 -25.26
N LYS A 2 -7.38 27.28 -23.99
CA LYS A 2 -7.40 26.30 -22.88
C LYS A 2 -8.43 25.19 -23.07
N THR A 3 -9.64 25.51 -23.47
CA THR A 3 -10.73 24.52 -23.73
C THR A 3 -10.43 23.58 -24.90
N PHE A 4 -9.77 24.08 -25.95
CA PHE A 4 -9.35 23.27 -27.11
C PHE A 4 -8.24 22.28 -26.71
N LEU A 5 -7.27 22.70 -25.89
CA LEU A 5 -6.23 21.81 -25.39
C LEU A 5 -6.79 20.73 -24.44
N GLN A 6 -7.74 21.10 -23.58
CA GLN A 6 -8.46 20.15 -22.73
C GLN A 6 -9.26 19.13 -23.54
N SER A 7 -9.95 19.56 -24.60
CA SER A 7 -10.69 18.65 -25.49
C SER A 7 -9.75 17.68 -26.21
N ILE A 8 -8.60 18.14 -26.68
CA ILE A 8 -7.61 17.26 -27.32
C ILE A 8 -7.09 16.22 -26.33
N ILE A 9 -6.74 16.62 -25.11
CA ILE A 9 -6.25 15.70 -24.06
C ILE A 9 -7.31 14.66 -23.72
N ILE A 10 -8.57 15.07 -23.52
CA ILE A 10 -9.67 14.15 -23.22
C ILE A 10 -9.95 13.21 -24.40
N THR A 11 -9.96 13.71 -25.64
CA THR A 11 -10.18 12.88 -26.83
C THR A 11 -9.04 11.89 -27.04
N THR A 12 -7.79 12.30 -26.82
CA THR A 12 -6.62 11.40 -26.90
C THR A 12 -6.70 10.33 -25.83
N LEU A 13 -7.09 10.68 -24.60
CA LEU A 13 -7.27 9.73 -23.50
C LEU A 13 -8.34 8.68 -23.83
N ILE A 14 -9.49 9.10 -24.39
CA ILE A 14 -10.60 8.21 -24.77
C ILE A 14 -10.20 7.29 -25.94
N LEU A 15 -9.46 7.78 -26.91
CA LEU A 15 -9.03 6.98 -28.06
C LEU A 15 -8.00 5.90 -27.66
N THR A 16 -7.17 6.15 -26.65
CA THR A 16 -6.21 5.15 -26.17
C THR A 16 -6.86 4.03 -25.36
N THR A 17 -8.01 4.27 -24.74
CA THR A 17 -8.73 3.24 -23.96
C THR A 17 -9.37 2.15 -24.83
N SER A 18 -9.59 2.38 -26.12
CA SER A 18 -10.19 1.38 -27.04
C SER A 18 -9.30 0.16 -27.31
N PHE A 19 -8.01 0.20 -26.96
CA PHE A 19 -7.06 -0.90 -27.10
C PHE A 19 -6.45 -1.32 -25.76
N ALA A 20 -6.94 -0.76 -24.68
CA ALA A 20 -6.43 -1.02 -23.35
C ALA A 20 -7.11 -2.25 -22.78
N GLN A 21 -6.31 -3.23 -22.38
CA GLN A 21 -6.79 -4.36 -21.60
C GLN A 21 -6.68 -4.00 -20.12
N PRO A 22 -7.82 -3.70 -19.47
CA PRO A 22 -7.80 -3.39 -18.04
C PRO A 22 -7.43 -4.63 -17.23
N SER A 23 -6.73 -4.40 -16.14
CA SER A 23 -6.41 -5.47 -15.21
C SER A 23 -6.40 -4.94 -13.77
N ALA A 24 -6.56 -5.86 -12.83
CA ALA A 24 -6.51 -5.52 -11.40
C ALA A 24 -5.71 -6.56 -10.63
N SER A 25 -5.15 -6.15 -9.50
CA SER A 25 -4.57 -7.07 -8.53
C SER A 25 -5.05 -6.80 -7.12
N PHE A 26 -5.05 -7.86 -6.31
CA PHE A 26 -5.31 -7.82 -4.88
C PHE A 26 -4.20 -8.58 -4.18
N ASN A 27 -3.48 -7.92 -3.30
CA ASN A 27 -2.32 -8.50 -2.66
C ASN A 27 -2.35 -8.30 -1.15
N PHE A 28 -1.94 -9.31 -0.41
CA PHE A 28 -1.52 -9.19 0.97
C PHE A 28 -0.10 -8.62 1.01
N THR A 29 0.16 -7.71 1.94
CA THR A 29 1.42 -6.96 2.01
C THR A 29 1.97 -6.97 3.42
N THR A 30 3.25 -7.26 3.51
CA THR A 30 4.07 -7.08 4.71
C THR A 30 5.01 -5.91 4.48
N ALA A 31 5.13 -5.00 5.45
CA ALA A 31 5.96 -3.81 5.34
C ALA A 31 7.01 -3.76 6.44
N ILE A 32 8.26 -3.66 6.03
CA ILE A 32 9.43 -3.62 6.91
C ILE A 32 9.91 -2.16 6.97
N PRO A 33 9.84 -1.48 8.12
CA PRO A 33 10.30 -0.10 8.25
C PRO A 33 11.81 0.00 8.06
N MET A 34 12.25 1.07 7.41
CA MET A 34 13.64 1.33 7.07
C MET A 34 14.10 2.70 7.60
N GLY A 35 15.41 2.95 7.59
CA GLY A 35 15.98 4.22 8.02
C GLY A 35 15.56 4.61 9.44
N ASP A 36 15.27 5.90 9.65
CA ASP A 36 14.86 6.44 10.95
C ASP A 36 13.51 5.88 11.42
N PHE A 37 12.61 5.58 10.49
CA PHE A 37 11.30 4.99 10.80
C PHE A 37 11.43 3.64 11.54
N LYS A 38 12.45 2.84 11.22
CA LYS A 38 12.72 1.58 11.92
C LYS A 38 12.91 1.75 13.42
N ASN A 39 13.53 2.86 13.84
CA ASN A 39 13.79 3.12 15.26
C ASN A 39 12.51 3.41 16.06
N HIS A 40 11.47 3.91 15.38
CA HIS A 40 10.20 4.28 16.00
C HIS A 40 9.09 3.24 15.77
N ALA A 41 9.10 2.54 14.64
CA ALA A 41 8.04 1.58 14.31
C ALA A 41 8.28 0.16 14.85
N ASN A 42 9.46 -0.17 15.35
CA ASN A 42 9.92 -1.41 15.99
C ASN A 42 9.35 -2.77 15.49
N ASN A 43 8.28 -2.79 14.71
CA ASN A 43 7.56 -3.98 14.24
C ASN A 43 7.36 -3.93 12.73
N VAL A 44 7.12 -5.10 12.17
CA VAL A 44 6.68 -5.29 10.79
C VAL A 44 5.21 -4.88 10.68
N GLY A 45 4.87 -4.11 9.65
CA GLY A 45 3.49 -3.76 9.32
C GLY A 45 2.83 -4.82 8.44
N PHE A 46 1.53 -4.95 8.57
CA PHE A 46 0.70 -5.85 7.76
C PHE A 46 -0.45 -5.08 7.12
N GLY A 47 -0.84 -5.52 5.94
CA GLY A 47 -1.93 -4.90 5.23
C GLY A 47 -2.18 -5.50 3.87
N GLY A 48 -2.71 -4.68 2.96
CA GLY A 48 -2.98 -5.10 1.60
C GLY A 48 -2.84 -3.97 0.61
N ASN A 49 -2.76 -4.33 -0.65
CA ASN A 49 -2.83 -3.38 -1.74
C ASN A 49 -3.73 -3.87 -2.87
N MET A 50 -4.31 -2.93 -3.58
CA MET A 50 -5.12 -3.12 -4.77
C MET A 50 -4.52 -2.28 -5.89
N GLU A 51 -4.43 -2.85 -7.08
CA GLU A 51 -3.94 -2.15 -8.25
C GLU A 51 -4.96 -2.24 -9.37
N PHE A 52 -5.11 -1.15 -10.07
CA PHE A 52 -5.95 -1.06 -11.27
C PHE A 52 -5.10 -0.49 -12.38
N PHE A 53 -4.93 -1.26 -13.44
CA PHE A 53 -4.26 -0.81 -14.65
C PHE A 53 -5.30 -0.33 -15.65
N PHE A 54 -5.15 0.91 -16.09
CA PHE A 54 -5.97 1.49 -17.16
C PHE A 54 -5.61 0.86 -18.50
N PHE A 55 -4.31 0.53 -18.67
CA PHE A 55 -3.80 -0.30 -19.73
C PHE A 55 -2.61 -1.13 -19.22
N SER A 56 -2.62 -2.38 -19.62
CA SER A 56 -1.59 -3.37 -19.28
C SER A 56 -0.57 -3.50 -20.41
N PRO A 57 0.62 -4.04 -20.13
CA PRO A 57 1.58 -4.36 -21.17
C PRO A 57 0.96 -5.21 -22.28
N SER A 58 1.21 -4.84 -23.53
CA SER A 58 0.69 -5.49 -24.73
C SER A 58 1.81 -5.80 -25.72
N GLU A 59 1.51 -6.51 -26.81
CA GLU A 59 2.48 -6.83 -27.86
C GLU A 59 3.18 -5.59 -28.45
N ARG A 60 2.44 -4.46 -28.51
CA ARG A 60 2.97 -3.20 -29.06
C ARG A 60 3.63 -2.31 -28.03
N THR A 61 3.24 -2.45 -26.76
CA THR A 61 3.66 -1.58 -25.67
C THR A 61 4.02 -2.41 -24.45
N PRO A 62 5.30 -2.56 -24.08
CA PRO A 62 5.73 -3.40 -22.96
C PRO A 62 5.47 -2.74 -21.59
N TYR A 63 4.75 -1.65 -21.54
CA TYR A 63 4.46 -0.90 -20.31
C TYR A 63 2.97 -0.82 -20.02
N GLY A 64 2.66 -0.73 -18.73
CA GLY A 64 1.33 -0.48 -18.20
C GLY A 64 1.31 0.74 -17.30
N LEU A 65 0.15 1.38 -17.21
CA LEU A 65 -0.11 2.49 -16.31
C LEU A 65 -1.36 2.23 -15.50
N GLY A 66 -1.29 2.51 -14.22
CA GLY A 66 -2.38 2.24 -13.30
C GLY A 66 -2.33 3.11 -12.06
N ILE A 67 -3.13 2.72 -11.09
CA ILE A 67 -3.12 3.25 -9.73
C ILE A 67 -2.93 2.10 -8.74
N ASN A 68 -2.25 2.39 -7.65
CA ASN A 68 -2.10 1.52 -6.49
C ASN A 68 -2.77 2.19 -5.30
N LEU A 69 -3.60 1.44 -4.60
CA LEU A 69 -4.20 1.80 -3.32
C LEU A 69 -3.65 0.82 -2.29
N SER A 70 -3.09 1.30 -1.20
CA SER A 70 -2.58 0.42 -0.16
C SER A 70 -2.97 0.88 1.24
N TYR A 71 -3.13 -0.09 2.12
CA TYR A 71 -3.33 0.11 3.54
C TYR A 71 -2.39 -0.80 4.32
N ILE A 72 -1.62 -0.24 5.24
CA ILE A 72 -0.66 -0.95 6.09
C ILE A 72 -0.84 -0.47 7.52
N SER A 73 -0.90 -1.41 8.46
CA SER A 73 -0.95 -1.13 9.90
C SER A 73 0.30 -1.65 10.60
N TYR A 74 0.94 -0.80 11.37
CA TYR A 74 2.03 -1.13 12.28
C TYR A 74 1.50 -1.15 13.71
N GLY A 75 1.65 -2.26 14.41
CA GLY A 75 1.23 -2.37 15.81
C GLY A 75 0.09 -3.37 16.05
N VAL A 76 -0.21 -4.22 15.09
CA VAL A 76 -1.11 -5.36 15.31
C VAL A 76 -0.41 -6.37 16.21
N HIS A 77 -0.91 -6.54 17.44
CA HIS A 77 -0.47 -7.59 18.35
C HIS A 77 -1.49 -8.73 18.30
N LEU A 78 -1.04 -9.89 17.82
CA LEU A 78 -1.81 -11.12 17.95
C LEU A 78 -1.49 -11.73 19.32
N PHE A 79 -2.42 -11.61 20.27
CA PHE A 79 -2.35 -12.31 21.54
C PHE A 79 -3.20 -13.59 21.45
N ALA A 80 -2.55 -14.75 21.53
CA ALA A 80 -3.23 -15.96 21.93
C ALA A 80 -3.26 -15.95 23.45
N GLY A 81 -4.40 -15.69 24.06
CA GLY A 81 -4.57 -15.80 25.51
C GLY A 81 -4.41 -17.24 25.96
N PRO A 82 -3.84 -17.50 27.17
CA PRO A 82 -3.58 -18.86 27.64
C PRO A 82 -4.84 -19.70 27.95
N GLU A 83 -6.03 -19.13 27.92
CA GLU A 83 -7.28 -19.80 28.27
C GLU A 83 -8.45 -19.65 27.28
N SER A 84 -8.24 -19.02 26.13
CA SER A 84 -9.29 -18.92 25.11
C SER A 84 -8.77 -19.38 23.76
N ASP A 85 -9.44 -20.36 23.15
CA ASP A 85 -9.27 -20.80 21.77
C ASP A 85 -9.62 -19.69 20.74
N GLU A 86 -9.86 -18.47 21.16
CA GLU A 86 -10.19 -17.33 20.31
C GLU A 86 -8.97 -16.41 20.14
N LEU A 87 -8.60 -16.20 18.88
CA LEU A 87 -7.61 -15.22 18.46
C LEU A 87 -8.13 -13.81 18.76
N SER A 88 -7.71 -13.19 19.86
CA SER A 88 -8.07 -11.81 20.15
C SER A 88 -7.07 -10.85 19.48
N LEU A 89 -7.55 -10.03 18.56
CA LEU A 89 -6.83 -8.91 17.98
C LEU A 89 -6.94 -7.72 18.94
N SER A 90 -5.88 -7.41 19.64
CA SER A 90 -5.81 -6.20 20.45
C SER A 90 -5.12 -5.09 19.67
N PHE A 91 -5.87 -4.06 19.28
CA PHE A 91 -5.35 -2.86 18.63
C PHE A 91 -4.92 -1.82 19.66
N ASN A 92 -3.85 -2.08 20.38
CA ASN A 92 -3.24 -1.09 21.26
C ASN A 92 -2.17 -0.33 20.50
N LYS A 93 -2.40 0.92 20.12
CA LYS A 93 -1.45 1.86 19.48
C LYS A 93 -0.97 1.40 18.10
N ALA A 94 -1.74 1.70 17.06
CA ALA A 94 -1.39 1.40 15.69
C ALA A 94 -1.06 2.67 14.90
N ASN A 95 0.07 2.67 14.20
CA ASN A 95 0.36 3.62 13.13
C ASN A 95 -0.12 3.02 11.82
N ASN A 96 -1.06 3.71 11.17
CA ASN A 96 -1.71 3.25 9.96
C ASN A 96 -1.30 4.12 8.77
N PHE A 97 -1.15 3.50 7.62
CA PHE A 97 -0.79 4.12 6.36
C PHE A 97 -1.83 3.80 5.31
N ALA A 98 -2.49 4.81 4.78
CA ALA A 98 -3.33 4.70 3.59
C ALA A 98 -2.64 5.44 2.45
N SER A 99 -2.33 4.77 1.34
CA SER A 99 -1.54 5.35 0.26
C SER A 99 -2.23 5.24 -1.08
N VAL A 100 -2.04 6.27 -1.90
CA VAL A 100 -2.51 6.32 -3.29
C VAL A 100 -1.33 6.70 -4.18
N HIS A 101 -0.99 5.84 -5.15
CA HIS A 101 0.11 6.06 -6.08
C HIS A 101 -0.32 5.86 -7.53
N MET A 102 0.21 6.68 -8.42
CA MET A 102 0.33 6.33 -9.82
C MET A 102 1.35 5.21 -9.96
N LEU A 103 1.03 4.20 -10.77
CA LEU A 103 1.83 3.02 -10.98
C LEU A 103 2.21 2.90 -12.44
N PHE A 104 3.51 2.82 -12.72
CA PHE A 104 4.06 2.52 -14.03
C PHE A 104 4.79 1.18 -13.96
N GLN A 105 4.48 0.25 -14.86
CA GLN A 105 5.04 -1.10 -14.87
C GLN A 105 5.57 -1.44 -16.27
N ILE A 106 6.72 -2.13 -16.34
CA ILE A 106 7.26 -2.72 -17.56
C ILE A 106 7.29 -4.23 -17.35
N ALA A 107 6.63 -4.96 -18.26
CA ALA A 107 6.52 -6.42 -18.20
C ALA A 107 6.37 -7.04 -19.60
N PRO A 108 6.70 -8.32 -19.78
CA PRO A 108 6.30 -9.09 -20.96
C PRO A 108 4.77 -9.18 -21.04
N HIS A 109 4.22 -9.10 -22.27
CA HIS A 109 2.77 -9.15 -22.48
C HIS A 109 2.20 -10.57 -22.43
N THR A 110 3.00 -11.62 -22.68
CA THR A 110 2.58 -13.03 -22.66
C THR A 110 3.56 -13.88 -21.88
N GLY A 111 3.15 -15.10 -21.55
CA GLY A 111 3.98 -16.13 -20.94
C GLY A 111 3.43 -16.62 -19.59
N THR A 112 3.87 -17.82 -19.21
CA THR A 112 3.52 -18.44 -17.91
C THR A 112 4.25 -17.81 -16.74
N VAL A 113 5.40 -17.17 -17.01
CA VAL A 113 6.23 -16.46 -16.03
C VAL A 113 6.52 -15.08 -16.58
N ARG A 114 6.05 -14.02 -15.89
CA ARG A 114 6.19 -12.62 -16.31
C ARG A 114 6.91 -11.82 -15.23
N PRO A 115 8.24 -11.69 -15.33
CA PRO A 115 8.98 -10.76 -14.48
C PRO A 115 8.64 -9.32 -14.88
N TYR A 116 8.63 -8.41 -13.90
CA TYR A 116 8.39 -6.99 -14.17
C TYR A 116 9.17 -6.08 -13.23
N ILE A 117 9.33 -4.86 -13.69
CA ILE A 117 9.80 -3.74 -12.88
C ILE A 117 8.71 -2.68 -12.83
N GLU A 118 8.65 -1.95 -11.73
CA GLU A 118 7.64 -0.91 -11.55
C GLU A 118 8.16 0.28 -10.77
N THR A 119 7.51 1.42 -10.99
CA THR A 119 7.73 2.65 -10.24
C THR A 119 6.41 3.21 -9.77
N LEU A 120 6.43 3.84 -8.60
CA LEU A 120 5.27 4.43 -7.96
C LEU A 120 5.58 5.88 -7.57
N PHE A 121 4.58 6.75 -7.72
CA PHE A 121 4.62 8.12 -7.26
C PHE A 121 3.24 8.56 -6.79
N GLY A 122 3.15 9.16 -5.59
CA GLY A 122 1.87 9.60 -5.03
C GLY A 122 2.01 10.10 -3.62
N GLY A 123 1.05 9.77 -2.78
CA GLY A 123 1.04 10.19 -1.40
C GLY A 123 0.55 9.13 -0.43
N SER A 124 0.98 9.29 0.79
CA SER A 124 0.61 8.46 1.92
C SER A 124 0.03 9.31 3.04
N TYR A 125 -1.15 8.97 3.49
CA TYR A 125 -1.79 9.51 4.69
C TYR A 125 -1.46 8.60 5.86
N ILE A 126 -0.89 9.17 6.90
CA ILE A 126 -0.44 8.46 8.09
C ILE A 126 -1.32 8.92 9.23
N PHE A 127 -1.87 7.97 9.98
CA PHE A 127 -2.65 8.27 11.16
C PHE A 127 -2.41 7.26 12.27
N SER A 128 -2.28 7.79 13.48
CA SER A 128 -2.08 7.03 14.69
C SER A 128 -3.36 7.07 15.52
N LEU A 129 -3.85 5.90 15.88
CA LEU A 129 -4.98 5.71 16.79
C LEU A 129 -4.45 5.13 18.10
N THR A 130 -4.74 5.82 19.20
CA THR A 130 -4.44 5.33 20.55
C THR A 130 -5.65 5.47 21.41
N GLU A 131 -6.10 4.38 22.02
CA GLU A 131 -7.12 4.42 23.06
C GLU A 131 -6.47 4.88 24.37
N VAL A 132 -7.02 5.96 24.93
CA VAL A 132 -6.55 6.61 26.14
C VAL A 132 -7.67 6.56 27.16
N GLY A 133 -7.52 5.80 28.24
CA GLY A 133 -8.51 5.81 29.33
C GLY A 133 -8.41 4.61 30.27
N TYR A 134 -8.65 4.87 31.55
CA TYR A 134 -8.74 3.85 32.59
C TYR A 134 -10.15 3.22 32.66
N ASP A 135 -11.11 3.80 31.99
CA ASP A 135 -12.52 3.39 32.13
C ASP A 135 -12.98 2.69 30.84
N TYR A 136 -13.40 1.45 31.01
CA TYR A 136 -13.97 0.63 29.92
C TYR A 136 -15.16 1.29 29.22
N TYR A 137 -15.79 2.26 29.88
CA TYR A 137 -17.03 2.93 29.43
C TYR A 137 -16.79 4.26 28.66
N SER A 138 -15.57 4.82 28.68
CA SER A 138 -15.28 6.10 28.00
C SER A 138 -13.81 6.21 27.55
N PRO A 139 -13.37 5.40 26.59
CA PRO A 139 -12.00 5.58 26.04
C PRO A 139 -11.93 6.91 25.29
N ALA A 140 -10.99 7.77 25.66
CA ALA A 140 -10.63 8.92 24.85
C ALA A 140 -9.73 8.44 23.69
N LEU A 141 -10.06 8.85 22.45
CA LEU A 141 -9.28 8.53 21.27
C LEU A 141 -8.31 9.68 20.97
N LEU A 142 -7.02 9.41 21.06
CA LEU A 142 -6.00 10.32 20.54
C LEU A 142 -5.81 10.04 19.05
N TRP A 143 -6.11 11.06 18.22
CA TRP A 143 -5.95 11.02 16.78
C TRP A 143 -4.82 11.97 16.35
N ILE A 144 -3.80 11.44 15.71
CA ILE A 144 -2.69 12.22 15.13
C ILE A 144 -2.53 11.76 13.70
N ASP A 145 -2.53 12.69 12.77
CA ASP A 145 -2.40 12.41 11.35
C ASP A 145 -1.49 13.41 10.63
N ASP A 146 -0.91 12.96 9.55
CA ASP A 146 -0.08 13.77 8.65
C ASP A 146 -0.05 13.18 7.25
N TRP A 147 0.41 13.97 6.28
CA TRP A 147 0.50 13.58 4.89
C TRP A 147 1.94 13.66 4.36
N ALA A 148 2.36 12.63 3.61
CA ALA A 148 3.64 12.58 2.93
C ALA A 148 3.49 12.40 1.43
N TRP A 149 4.35 13.01 0.66
CA TRP A 149 4.66 12.52 -0.67
C TRP A 149 5.46 11.23 -0.53
N SER A 150 5.06 10.20 -1.30
CA SER A 150 5.76 8.93 -1.33
C SER A 150 5.98 8.45 -2.76
N TYR A 151 7.13 7.84 -2.98
CA TYR A 151 7.56 7.36 -4.28
C TYR A 151 8.48 6.16 -4.10
N GLY A 152 8.63 5.38 -5.14
CA GLY A 152 9.49 4.22 -5.05
C GLY A 152 9.53 3.38 -6.31
N GLY A 153 10.13 2.23 -6.17
CA GLY A 153 10.20 1.26 -7.24
C GLY A 153 10.22 -0.16 -6.69
N GLY A 154 9.98 -1.10 -7.57
CA GLY A 154 9.93 -2.49 -7.21
C GLY A 154 10.16 -3.43 -8.37
N VAL A 155 10.28 -4.68 -8.01
CA VAL A 155 10.36 -5.81 -8.94
C VAL A 155 9.34 -6.85 -8.54
N GLY A 156 8.82 -7.58 -9.51
CA GLY A 156 7.88 -8.64 -9.23
C GLY A 156 7.87 -9.72 -10.29
N LEU A 157 7.08 -10.74 -10.00
CA LEU A 157 6.94 -11.92 -10.82
C LEU A 157 5.49 -12.39 -10.82
N LYS A 158 4.85 -12.44 -11.99
CA LYS A 158 3.53 -13.02 -12.18
C LYS A 158 3.67 -14.45 -12.67
N LEU A 159 3.11 -15.40 -11.95
CA LEU A 159 3.07 -16.82 -12.29
C LEU A 159 1.67 -17.19 -12.73
N PHE A 160 1.55 -17.75 -13.92
CA PHE A 160 0.27 -18.18 -14.49
C PHE A 160 -0.44 -19.19 -13.58
N ALA A 161 -1.70 -18.93 -13.28
CA ALA A 161 -2.53 -19.79 -12.45
C ALA A 161 -3.68 -20.45 -13.25
N THR A 162 -4.42 -19.64 -14.01
CA THR A 162 -5.57 -20.15 -14.81
C THR A 162 -5.91 -19.21 -15.96
N GLY A 163 -6.60 -19.74 -16.98
CA GLY A 163 -6.95 -19.00 -18.20
C GLY A 163 -6.12 -19.48 -19.41
N ASN A 164 -5.65 -18.56 -20.24
CA ASN A 164 -4.76 -18.84 -21.35
C ASN A 164 -3.53 -17.92 -21.30
N PRO A 165 -2.30 -18.46 -21.15
CA PRO A 165 -1.09 -17.63 -21.01
C PRO A 165 -0.68 -16.91 -22.31
N LEU A 166 -1.30 -17.25 -23.44
CA LEU A 166 -1.08 -16.57 -24.74
C LEU A 166 -2.06 -15.43 -24.99
N PHE A 167 -3.19 -15.42 -24.25
CA PHE A 167 -4.21 -14.38 -24.32
C PHE A 167 -4.49 -13.88 -22.91
N ASP A 168 -4.36 -12.58 -22.71
CA ASP A 168 -4.52 -11.98 -21.38
C ASP A 168 -5.95 -12.04 -20.86
N SER A 169 -6.94 -11.85 -21.74
CA SER A 169 -8.35 -11.79 -21.35
C SER A 169 -8.81 -13.05 -20.59
N GLY A 170 -9.33 -12.87 -19.38
CA GLY A 170 -9.79 -13.94 -18.52
C GLY A 170 -8.67 -14.74 -17.85
N SER A 171 -7.42 -14.29 -17.94
CA SER A 171 -6.28 -14.97 -17.32
C SER A 171 -6.00 -14.43 -15.91
N THR A 172 -5.61 -15.35 -15.03
CA THR A 172 -5.25 -15.04 -13.64
C THR A 172 -3.82 -15.51 -13.36
N TYR A 173 -3.09 -14.68 -12.64
CA TYR A 173 -1.71 -14.93 -12.21
C TYR A 173 -1.60 -14.80 -10.69
N ILE A 174 -0.71 -15.58 -10.09
CA ILE A 174 -0.21 -15.32 -8.74
C ILE A 174 0.88 -14.27 -8.89
N ASP A 175 0.79 -13.21 -8.10
CA ASP A 175 1.68 -12.05 -8.17
C ASP A 175 2.54 -11.96 -6.91
N PHE A 176 3.86 -11.94 -7.09
CA PHE A 176 4.85 -11.72 -6.04
C PHE A 176 5.60 -10.44 -6.35
N LYS A 177 5.73 -9.54 -5.36
CA LYS A 177 6.44 -8.29 -5.54
C LYS A 177 7.18 -7.82 -4.30
N VAL A 178 8.27 -7.12 -4.54
CA VAL A 178 9.05 -6.41 -3.52
C VAL A 178 9.22 -4.97 -3.99
N ARG A 179 8.90 -4.02 -3.12
CA ARG A 179 9.02 -2.58 -3.36
C ARG A 179 9.87 -1.91 -2.30
N TYR A 180 10.60 -0.91 -2.69
CA TYR A 180 11.21 0.06 -1.79
C TYR A 180 10.48 1.39 -1.96
N LEU A 181 9.82 1.84 -0.89
CA LEU A 181 9.07 3.10 -0.83
C LEU A 181 9.84 4.10 0.02
N LEU A 182 10.03 5.28 -0.53
CA LEU A 182 10.62 6.45 0.11
C LEU A 182 9.51 7.47 0.38
N SER A 183 9.66 8.25 1.44
CA SER A 183 8.70 9.31 1.77
C SER A 183 9.38 10.64 2.11
N THR A 184 8.60 11.72 2.08
CA THR A 184 8.96 12.96 2.77
C THR A 184 8.77 12.77 4.27
N GLU A 185 9.30 13.69 5.07
CA GLU A 185 9.13 13.68 6.51
C GLU A 185 7.66 13.88 6.89
N VAL A 186 7.24 13.15 7.92
CA VAL A 186 5.92 13.23 8.55
C VAL A 186 6.03 13.19 10.06
N THR A 187 5.01 13.72 10.70
CA THR A 187 4.85 13.69 12.15
C THR A 187 3.90 12.55 12.52
N TYR A 188 4.31 11.70 13.43
CA TYR A 188 3.51 10.59 13.94
C TYR A 188 3.76 10.38 15.43
N LEU A 189 2.88 9.62 16.09
CA LEU A 189 3.00 9.32 17.49
C LEU A 189 4.19 8.38 17.74
N ASP A 190 5.11 8.80 18.62
CA ASP A 190 6.15 7.89 19.11
C ASP A 190 5.50 6.86 20.03
N ARG A 191 5.59 5.61 19.62
CA ARG A 191 4.91 4.50 20.27
C ARG A 191 5.34 4.29 21.73
N ASN A 192 6.57 4.59 22.05
CA ASN A 192 7.14 4.38 23.38
C ASN A 192 6.95 5.57 24.34
N SER A 193 6.34 6.66 23.86
CA SER A 193 6.27 7.93 24.59
C SER A 193 4.95 8.18 25.31
N VAL A 194 3.96 7.31 25.17
CA VAL A 194 2.66 7.51 25.82
C VAL A 194 2.74 7.02 27.25
N GLU A 195 2.72 7.97 28.20
CA GLU A 195 2.73 7.73 29.64
C GLU A 195 1.46 8.30 30.27
N TYR A 196 0.95 7.61 31.28
CA TYR A 196 -0.27 7.98 32.01
C TYR A 196 0.11 8.41 33.43
N TYR A 197 -0.25 9.64 33.81
CA TYR A 197 -0.15 10.14 35.17
C TYR A 197 -1.51 10.62 35.67
N GLY A 198 -2.23 9.78 36.41
CA GLY A 198 -3.61 10.06 36.81
C GLY A 198 -4.53 10.18 35.61
N ASP A 199 -5.23 11.33 35.49
CA ASP A 199 -6.16 11.62 34.37
C ASP A 199 -5.45 12.32 33.19
N GLU A 200 -4.14 12.56 33.27
CA GLU A 200 -3.38 13.24 32.22
C GLU A 200 -2.57 12.25 31.40
N VAL A 201 -2.54 12.47 30.07
CA VAL A 201 -1.80 11.67 29.09
C VAL A 201 -0.68 12.50 28.51
N TYR A 202 0.54 12.05 28.72
CA TYR A 202 1.75 12.62 28.14
C TYR A 202 2.18 11.78 26.92
N TYR A 203 2.46 12.45 25.82
CA TYR A 203 2.96 11.79 24.61
C TYR A 203 3.97 12.68 23.90
N SER A 204 4.89 12.08 23.16
CA SER A 204 5.77 12.79 22.26
C SER A 204 5.50 12.41 20.80
N LEU A 205 5.74 13.39 19.92
CA LEU A 205 5.64 13.23 18.49
C LEU A 205 7.03 13.02 17.92
N SER A 206 7.16 12.05 17.03
CA SER A 206 8.37 11.85 16.24
C SER A 206 8.15 12.39 14.84
N LYS A 207 9.21 12.96 14.26
CA LYS A 207 9.22 13.43 12.88
C LYS A 207 10.36 12.75 12.12
N SER A 208 10.01 11.93 11.13
CA SER A 208 10.99 11.29 10.26
C SER A 208 10.39 10.92 8.90
N LYS A 209 11.25 10.47 8.00
CA LYS A 209 10.82 9.79 6.77
C LYS A 209 10.28 8.42 7.14
N THR A 210 9.24 7.97 6.43
CA THR A 210 8.60 6.67 6.64
C THR A 210 8.98 5.68 5.53
N ASP A 211 10.28 5.57 5.29
CA ASP A 211 10.82 4.65 4.29
C ASP A 211 10.54 3.19 4.68
N MET A 212 10.16 2.37 3.70
CA MET A 212 9.84 0.97 3.95
C MET A 212 10.13 0.06 2.77
N ILE A 213 10.42 -1.20 3.06
CA ILE A 213 10.39 -2.29 2.09
C ILE A 213 9.07 -3.01 2.25
N THR A 214 8.32 -3.19 1.15
CA THR A 214 7.11 -4.00 1.14
C THR A 214 7.33 -5.28 0.37
N VAL A 215 6.81 -6.38 0.91
CA VAL A 215 6.75 -7.70 0.27
C VAL A 215 5.30 -8.09 0.14
N SER A 216 4.86 -8.37 -1.07
CA SER A 216 3.44 -8.67 -1.33
C SER A 216 3.27 -9.96 -2.12
N ILE A 217 2.17 -10.64 -1.83
CA ILE A 217 1.71 -11.83 -2.55
C ILE A 217 0.21 -11.70 -2.78
N GLY A 218 -0.27 -12.06 -3.96
CA GLY A 218 -1.70 -12.00 -4.28
C GLY A 218 -2.04 -12.52 -5.66
N PHE A 219 -3.13 -12.00 -6.20
CA PHE A 219 -3.67 -12.40 -7.48
C PHE A 219 -3.77 -11.20 -8.41
N PHE A 220 -3.45 -11.44 -9.67
CA PHE A 220 -3.53 -10.47 -10.76
C PHE A 220 -4.48 -11.01 -11.83
N PHE A 221 -5.46 -10.19 -12.23
CA PHE A 221 -6.54 -10.55 -13.15
C PHE A 221 -6.50 -9.67 -14.39
N PHE A 222 -6.60 -10.28 -15.57
CA PHE A 222 -6.83 -9.59 -16.82
C PHE A 222 -8.31 -9.76 -17.23
N PHE A 223 -8.97 -8.67 -17.59
CA PHE A 223 -10.38 -8.65 -17.97
C PHE A 223 -10.58 -8.69 -19.47
#